data_2ac62e4d57414b87ddda84fde589880f
#
_entry.id   2ac62e4d57414b87ddda84fde589880f
#
_cell.length_a   1.000
_cell.length_b   1.000
_cell.length_c   1.000
_cell.angle_alpha   90.00
_cell.angle_beta   90.00
_cell.angle_gamma   90.00
#
_symmetry.space_group_name_H-M   'P 1'
#
loop_
_entity.id
_entity.type
_entity.pdbx_description
1 polymer ?
#
loop_
_entity_poly.entity_id
_entity_poly.type
_entity_poly.pdbx_seq_one_letter_code
_entity_poly.pdbx_strand_id
1 'polypeptide(L)'
;MTKNVLVTGATSGIGQATTQALSNRGYTVFATYRHPRDRAALAELANVHPIQLDLSDLQQIGPALQQVDAAVGVDGLYAVINNAGIGYTAPFEFADVDRVRQIIDVNLMAPYLVAQASVPLLRRFNESDNDAKRDKARVINVASWASVMASPFIGFYNATKAGLTGLTESMYYDLGLLGIHTVLANPGVTKTPLHAKTTGAALESLAAIPAGERERYRPYLEHFATMGDRSDSVKMLLTPEQAAAKLAAIVEARKPRYKYNLSPDAKLIGHVVTRLLPFRARAAMTHRMYQLNQPMPDLALAPATAA
;
A
#
# COMPACT_ATOMS: atom_id res chain seq x y z
N MET A 1 10.75 25.57 -12.40
CA MET A 1 10.06 25.28 -11.14
C MET A 1 10.36 23.87 -10.72
N THR A 2 10.89 23.66 -9.54
CA THR A 2 11.25 22.33 -9.04
C THR A 2 9.98 21.60 -8.62
N LYS A 3 9.82 20.33 -9.00
CA LYS A 3 8.65 19.54 -8.60
C LYS A 3 8.96 18.79 -7.30
N ASN A 4 8.29 19.17 -6.23
CA ASN A 4 8.42 18.60 -4.90
C ASN A 4 7.50 17.40 -4.72
N VAL A 5 8.02 16.26 -4.24
CA VAL A 5 7.26 15.03 -4.04
C VAL A 5 7.45 14.52 -2.61
N LEU A 6 6.36 14.25 -1.90
CA LEU A 6 6.39 13.58 -0.60
C LEU A 6 6.21 12.07 -0.79
N VAL A 7 7.09 11.25 -0.20
CA VAL A 7 6.99 9.78 -0.23
C VAL A 7 6.98 9.24 1.19
N THR A 8 5.91 8.56 1.59
CA THR A 8 5.85 7.89 2.89
C THR A 8 6.44 6.48 2.84
N GLY A 9 7.14 6.07 3.93
CA GLY A 9 7.79 4.76 4.01
C GLY A 9 8.94 4.59 3.02
N ALA A 10 9.81 5.60 2.93
CA ALA A 10 10.87 5.70 1.94
C ALA A 10 12.14 4.88 2.24
N THR A 11 12.19 4.15 3.36
CA THR A 11 13.41 3.48 3.85
C THR A 11 13.58 2.04 3.38
N SER A 12 12.57 1.48 2.70
CA SER A 12 12.64 0.09 2.20
C SER A 12 11.69 -0.18 1.04
N GLY A 13 11.93 -1.26 0.31
CA GLY A 13 11.02 -1.80 -0.70
C GLY A 13 10.60 -0.78 -1.76
N ILE A 14 9.31 -0.73 -2.07
CA ILE A 14 8.76 0.14 -3.13
C ILE A 14 9.03 1.62 -2.82
N GLY A 15 8.90 2.05 -1.55
CA GLY A 15 9.11 3.45 -1.17
C GLY A 15 10.56 3.90 -1.39
N GLN A 16 11.53 3.09 -0.98
CA GLN A 16 12.96 3.36 -1.19
C GLN A 16 13.29 3.44 -2.68
N ALA A 17 12.87 2.44 -3.45
CA ALA A 17 13.11 2.41 -4.89
C ALA A 17 12.41 3.59 -5.60
N THR A 18 11.23 4.01 -5.15
CA THR A 18 10.50 5.17 -5.70
C THR A 18 11.23 6.47 -5.39
N THR A 19 11.72 6.63 -4.15
CA THR A 19 12.53 7.80 -3.74
C THR A 19 13.76 7.92 -4.63
N GLN A 20 14.52 6.85 -4.80
CA GLN A 20 15.69 6.82 -5.68
C GLN A 20 15.33 7.13 -7.14
N ALA A 21 14.24 6.52 -7.65
CA ALA A 21 13.82 6.71 -9.03
C ALA A 21 13.38 8.16 -9.32
N LEU A 22 12.75 8.84 -8.36
CA LEU A 22 12.35 10.24 -8.49
C LEU A 22 13.54 11.19 -8.33
N SER A 23 14.43 10.93 -7.37
CA SER A 23 15.68 11.66 -7.20
C SER A 23 16.51 11.66 -8.49
N ASN A 24 16.70 10.49 -9.12
CA ASN A 24 17.43 10.34 -10.39
C ASN A 24 16.75 11.08 -11.57
N ARG A 25 15.46 11.42 -11.45
CA ARG A 25 14.70 12.21 -12.45
C ARG A 25 14.68 13.71 -12.14
N GLY A 26 15.44 14.16 -11.12
CA GLY A 26 15.57 15.57 -10.76
C GLY A 26 14.39 16.12 -9.94
N TYR A 27 13.53 15.27 -9.36
CA TYR A 27 12.54 15.71 -8.40
C TYR A 27 13.21 16.01 -7.05
N THR A 28 12.70 17.01 -6.33
CA THR A 28 12.99 17.16 -4.91
C THR A 28 12.07 16.22 -4.12
N VAL A 29 12.64 15.28 -3.37
CA VAL A 29 11.87 14.24 -2.68
C VAL A 29 11.95 14.43 -1.17
N PHE A 30 10.81 14.66 -0.53
CA PHE A 30 10.64 14.60 0.90
C PHE A 30 10.34 13.15 1.28
N ALA A 31 11.35 12.48 1.84
CA ALA A 31 11.33 11.04 2.07
C ALA A 31 11.14 10.74 3.55
N THR A 32 10.00 10.11 3.94
CA THR A 32 9.77 9.86 5.35
C THR A 32 10.48 8.60 5.84
N TYR A 33 11.02 8.67 7.06
CA TYR A 33 11.64 7.57 7.77
C TYR A 33 11.13 7.48 9.21
N ARG A 34 11.13 6.28 9.79
CA ARG A 34 10.67 6.04 11.16
C ARG A 34 11.81 6.07 12.16
N HIS A 35 12.86 5.30 11.90
CA HIS A 35 13.97 5.16 12.83
C HIS A 35 15.12 6.12 12.51
N PRO A 36 15.70 6.84 13.50
CA PRO A 36 16.78 7.80 13.27
C PRO A 36 17.98 7.23 12.49
N ARG A 37 18.26 5.95 12.65
CA ARG A 37 19.34 5.25 11.91
C ARG A 37 19.15 5.26 10.38
N ASP A 38 17.91 5.39 9.90
CA ASP A 38 17.59 5.32 8.46
C ASP A 38 17.81 6.68 7.77
N ARG A 39 18.00 7.76 8.54
CA ARG A 39 18.15 9.13 8.04
C ARG A 39 19.36 9.30 7.12
N ALA A 40 20.50 8.74 7.52
CA ALA A 40 21.76 8.93 6.81
C ALA A 40 21.68 8.40 5.37
N ALA A 41 21.16 7.19 5.18
CA ALA A 41 21.02 6.57 3.86
C ALA A 41 20.10 7.36 2.90
N LEU A 42 19.08 8.05 3.42
CA LEU A 42 18.23 8.93 2.62
C LEU A 42 18.93 10.25 2.29
N ALA A 43 19.72 10.78 3.22
CA ALA A 43 20.43 12.05 3.04
C ALA A 43 21.61 11.95 2.04
N GLU A 44 22.10 10.76 1.73
CA GLU A 44 23.10 10.51 0.70
C GLU A 44 22.54 10.64 -0.73
N LEU A 45 21.22 10.56 -0.89
CA LEU A 45 20.59 10.67 -2.19
C LEU A 45 20.46 12.14 -2.63
N ALA A 46 20.77 12.42 -3.88
CA ALA A 46 20.66 13.76 -4.44
C ALA A 46 19.21 14.26 -4.38
N ASN A 47 19.00 15.52 -4.00
CA ASN A 47 17.68 16.17 -3.93
C ASN A 47 16.68 15.45 -3.02
N VAL A 48 17.15 14.68 -2.02
CA VAL A 48 16.28 14.01 -1.04
C VAL A 48 16.39 14.72 0.32
N HIS A 49 15.24 15.05 0.88
CA HIS A 49 15.10 15.66 2.21
C HIS A 49 14.44 14.65 3.15
N PRO A 50 15.20 14.03 4.07
CA PRO A 50 14.67 13.09 5.04
C PRO A 50 13.75 13.79 6.05
N ILE A 51 12.54 13.27 6.24
CA ILE A 51 11.53 13.75 7.21
C ILE A 51 11.24 12.62 8.18
N GLN A 52 11.48 12.85 9.47
CA GLN A 52 11.13 11.84 10.49
C GLN A 52 9.61 11.80 10.68
N LEU A 53 9.04 10.60 10.54
CA LEU A 53 7.60 10.38 10.68
C LEU A 53 7.32 8.91 10.98
N ASP A 54 6.86 8.62 12.19
CA ASP A 54 6.27 7.32 12.54
C ASP A 54 4.75 7.39 12.37
N LEU A 55 4.23 6.70 11.37
CA LEU A 55 2.79 6.67 11.07
C LEU A 55 1.98 5.81 12.05
N SER A 56 2.61 5.14 13.01
CA SER A 56 1.90 4.54 14.14
C SER A 56 1.53 5.57 15.22
N ASP A 57 2.13 6.75 15.18
CA ASP A 57 1.76 7.93 15.95
C ASP A 57 1.23 9.01 15.00
N LEU A 58 -0.08 9.02 14.81
CA LEU A 58 -0.76 9.92 13.87
C LEU A 58 -0.57 11.42 14.22
N GLN A 59 -0.21 11.74 15.48
CA GLN A 59 0.03 13.13 15.90
C GLN A 59 1.30 13.71 15.27
N GLN A 60 2.24 12.88 14.84
CA GLN A 60 3.46 13.33 14.16
C GLN A 60 3.21 13.87 12.73
N ILE A 61 2.07 13.57 12.12
CA ILE A 61 1.78 13.96 10.72
C ILE A 61 1.76 15.48 10.57
N GLY A 62 1.06 16.19 11.46
CA GLY A 62 1.00 17.66 11.40
C GLY A 62 2.38 18.32 11.44
N PRO A 63 3.19 18.07 12.49
CA PRO A 63 4.57 18.59 12.59
C PRO A 63 5.46 18.21 11.40
N ALA A 64 5.36 16.98 10.88
CA ALA A 64 6.13 16.55 9.71
C ALA A 64 5.75 17.33 8.45
N LEU A 65 4.45 17.54 8.21
CA LEU A 65 3.97 18.33 7.07
C LEU A 65 4.29 19.82 7.20
N GLN A 66 4.39 20.37 8.41
CA GLN A 66 4.89 21.73 8.64
C GLN A 66 6.35 21.88 8.23
N GLN A 67 7.20 20.88 8.50
CA GLN A 67 8.59 20.87 8.00
C GLN A 67 8.65 20.84 6.48
N VAL A 68 7.80 20.02 5.86
CA VAL A 68 7.69 19.97 4.39
C VAL A 68 7.22 21.32 3.85
N ASP A 69 6.21 21.94 4.45
CA ASP A 69 5.66 23.23 4.04
C ASP A 69 6.72 24.34 4.07
N ALA A 70 7.48 24.42 5.17
CA ALA A 70 8.57 25.38 5.29
C ALA A 70 9.66 25.21 4.20
N ALA A 71 9.92 23.96 3.78
CA ALA A 71 10.94 23.65 2.79
C ALA A 71 10.47 23.86 1.34
N VAL A 72 9.20 23.55 1.03
CA VAL A 72 8.67 23.72 -0.35
C VAL A 72 8.31 25.18 -0.68
N GLY A 73 8.07 25.99 0.34
CA GLY A 73 7.78 27.42 0.18
C GLY A 73 6.63 27.69 -0.80
N VAL A 74 6.83 28.65 -1.69
CA VAL A 74 5.84 29.09 -2.67
C VAL A 74 5.56 28.04 -3.77
N ASP A 75 6.48 27.11 -4.00
CA ASP A 75 6.34 26.09 -5.05
C ASP A 75 5.31 25.03 -4.71
N GLY A 76 5.03 24.79 -3.42
CA GLY A 76 4.10 23.77 -2.96
C GLY A 76 4.54 22.34 -3.27
N LEU A 77 3.61 21.39 -3.13
CA LEU A 77 3.81 19.97 -3.45
C LEU A 77 3.20 19.60 -4.80
N TYR A 78 4.00 19.00 -5.66
CA TYR A 78 3.53 18.41 -6.92
C TYR A 78 2.85 17.05 -6.71
N ALA A 79 3.40 16.20 -5.84
CA ALA A 79 2.82 14.90 -5.59
C ALA A 79 3.01 14.43 -4.14
N VAL A 80 2.04 13.65 -3.67
CA VAL A 80 2.11 12.87 -2.43
C VAL A 80 1.95 11.40 -2.78
N ILE A 81 2.88 10.55 -2.35
CA ILE A 81 2.84 9.10 -2.53
C ILE A 81 2.68 8.46 -1.16
N ASN A 82 1.46 8.07 -0.82
CA ASN A 82 1.15 7.28 0.37
C ASN A 82 1.51 5.82 0.10
N ASN A 83 2.77 5.48 0.37
CA ASN A 83 3.32 4.14 0.14
C ASN A 83 3.51 3.34 1.43
N ALA A 84 3.71 4.00 2.56
CA ALA A 84 3.90 3.31 3.84
C ALA A 84 2.78 2.31 4.13
N GLY A 85 3.16 1.19 4.73
CA GLY A 85 2.20 0.18 5.15
C GLY A 85 2.87 -0.93 5.95
N ILE A 86 2.09 -1.58 6.79
CA ILE A 86 2.50 -2.73 7.58
C ILE A 86 1.58 -3.91 7.30
N GLY A 87 2.11 -5.12 7.51
CA GLY A 87 1.35 -6.38 7.52
C GLY A 87 1.04 -6.82 8.94
N TYR A 88 0.00 -7.62 9.07
CA TYR A 88 -0.31 -8.36 10.29
C TYR A 88 -0.90 -9.71 9.92
N THR A 89 -0.36 -10.77 10.50
CA THR A 89 -0.78 -12.16 10.26
C THR A 89 -1.24 -12.76 11.57
N ALA A 90 -2.48 -13.20 11.62
CA ALA A 90 -3.04 -13.96 12.73
C ALA A 90 -4.31 -14.71 12.30
N PRO A 91 -4.65 -15.85 12.91
CA PRO A 91 -6.01 -16.38 12.87
C PRO A 91 -6.98 -15.32 13.43
N PHE A 92 -8.18 -15.26 12.86
CA PHE A 92 -9.14 -14.21 13.19
C PHE A 92 -9.47 -14.15 14.70
N GLU A 93 -9.67 -15.30 15.34
CA GLU A 93 -10.06 -15.39 16.76
C GLU A 93 -8.91 -15.07 17.73
N PHE A 94 -7.64 -15.12 17.28
CA PHE A 94 -6.46 -14.83 18.09
C PHE A 94 -5.76 -13.52 17.66
N ALA A 95 -6.46 -12.69 16.90
CA ALA A 95 -5.90 -11.42 16.50
C ALA A 95 -5.82 -10.46 17.69
N ASP A 96 -4.62 -9.90 17.90
CA ASP A 96 -4.37 -8.89 18.91
C ASP A 96 -5.01 -7.54 18.50
N VAL A 97 -5.88 -7.00 19.35
CA VAL A 97 -6.66 -5.79 19.06
C VAL A 97 -5.77 -4.57 18.89
N ASP A 98 -4.68 -4.45 19.61
CA ASP A 98 -3.79 -3.28 19.49
C ASP A 98 -2.99 -3.35 18.19
N ARG A 99 -2.60 -4.54 17.76
CA ARG A 99 -2.03 -4.73 16.41
C ARG A 99 -3.03 -4.45 15.30
N VAL A 100 -4.30 -4.80 15.52
CA VAL A 100 -5.39 -4.47 14.59
C VAL A 100 -5.58 -2.95 14.49
N ARG A 101 -5.60 -2.26 15.62
CA ARG A 101 -5.65 -0.78 15.63
C ARG A 101 -4.45 -0.19 14.89
N GLN A 102 -3.25 -0.66 15.21
CA GLN A 102 -2.02 -0.18 14.56
C GLN A 102 -2.05 -0.34 13.03
N ILE A 103 -2.53 -1.49 12.51
CA ILE A 103 -2.60 -1.68 11.04
C ILE A 103 -3.64 -0.78 10.39
N ILE A 104 -4.75 -0.48 11.09
CA ILE A 104 -5.76 0.48 10.63
C ILE A 104 -5.15 1.89 10.59
N ASP A 105 -4.46 2.29 11.65
CA ASP A 105 -3.84 3.61 11.74
C ASP A 105 -2.81 3.81 10.63
N VAL A 106 -1.88 2.89 10.47
CA VAL A 106 -0.80 3.03 9.47
C VAL A 106 -1.29 2.88 8.03
N ASN A 107 -2.18 1.92 7.75
CA ASN A 107 -2.55 1.60 6.36
C ASN A 107 -3.76 2.38 5.83
N LEU A 108 -4.59 2.97 6.70
CA LEU A 108 -5.82 3.64 6.31
C LEU A 108 -5.88 5.08 6.84
N MET A 109 -5.73 5.27 8.15
CA MET A 109 -5.85 6.61 8.75
C MET A 109 -4.68 7.51 8.37
N ALA A 110 -3.45 7.01 8.40
CA ALA A 110 -2.28 7.81 8.04
C ALA A 110 -2.30 8.30 6.58
N PRO A 111 -2.60 7.47 5.55
CA PRO A 111 -2.78 7.96 4.18
C PRO A 111 -3.84 9.07 4.05
N TYR A 112 -4.94 8.96 4.78
CA TYR A 112 -5.96 10.00 4.82
C TYR A 112 -5.40 11.30 5.41
N LEU A 113 -4.82 11.24 6.61
CA LEU A 113 -4.31 12.42 7.31
C LEU A 113 -3.14 13.10 6.59
N VAL A 114 -2.23 12.30 6.01
CA VAL A 114 -1.13 12.84 5.18
C VAL A 114 -1.70 13.55 3.95
N ALA A 115 -2.66 12.95 3.26
CA ALA A 115 -3.30 13.59 2.11
C ALA A 115 -4.02 14.88 2.54
N GLN A 116 -4.82 14.84 3.60
CA GLN A 116 -5.56 15.99 4.13
C GLN A 116 -4.62 17.15 4.49
N ALA A 117 -3.56 16.88 5.25
CA ALA A 117 -2.57 17.88 5.64
C ALA A 117 -1.77 18.44 4.45
N SER A 118 -1.69 17.67 3.35
CA SER A 118 -0.99 18.10 2.12
C SER A 118 -1.86 18.93 1.18
N VAL A 119 -3.18 18.99 1.34
CA VAL A 119 -4.09 19.70 0.42
C VAL A 119 -3.68 21.17 0.21
N PRO A 120 -3.33 21.97 1.24
CA PRO A 120 -2.90 23.35 1.03
C PRO A 120 -1.65 23.45 0.15
N LEU A 121 -0.69 22.54 0.32
CA LEU A 121 0.56 22.52 -0.45
C LEU A 121 0.32 22.09 -1.92
N LEU A 122 -0.57 21.13 -2.14
CA LEU A 122 -0.97 20.68 -3.48
C LEU A 122 -1.74 21.76 -4.25
N ARG A 123 -2.61 22.48 -3.55
CA ARG A 123 -3.31 23.65 -4.12
C ARG A 123 -2.32 24.75 -4.49
N ARG A 124 -1.38 25.07 -3.62
CA ARG A 124 -0.33 26.07 -3.86
C ARG A 124 0.45 25.74 -5.14
N PHE A 125 0.81 24.47 -5.35
CA PHE A 125 1.43 24.05 -6.61
C PHE A 125 0.52 24.31 -7.83
N ASN A 126 -0.77 24.03 -7.73
CA ASN A 126 -1.72 24.25 -8.82
C ASN A 126 -1.94 25.75 -9.12
N GLU A 127 -1.84 26.60 -8.10
CA GLU A 127 -2.10 28.05 -8.15
C GLU A 127 -0.84 28.85 -8.55
N SER A 128 0.36 28.28 -8.39
CA SER A 128 1.63 28.97 -8.65
C SER A 128 1.88 29.32 -10.12
N ASP A 129 1.03 28.83 -11.04
CA ASP A 129 1.09 29.14 -12.47
C ASP A 129 -0.29 28.91 -13.10
N ASN A 130 -0.80 29.91 -13.81
CA ASN A 130 -2.13 29.91 -14.43
C ASN A 130 -2.19 29.19 -15.80
N ASP A 131 -1.12 28.50 -16.25
CA ASP A 131 -1.17 27.74 -17.50
C ASP A 131 -2.04 26.49 -17.36
N ALA A 132 -3.22 26.50 -18.01
CA ALA A 132 -4.13 25.38 -18.08
C ALA A 132 -3.51 24.10 -18.72
N LYS A 133 -2.39 24.25 -19.43
CA LYS A 133 -1.64 23.14 -20.03
C LYS A 133 -0.65 22.50 -19.07
N ARG A 134 -0.46 23.05 -17.89
CA ARG A 134 0.49 22.58 -16.90
C ARG A 134 0.06 21.24 -16.26
N ASP A 135 1.05 20.53 -15.75
CA ASP A 135 0.84 19.38 -14.88
C ASP A 135 0.14 19.79 -13.59
N LYS A 136 -0.84 19.00 -13.16
CA LYS A 136 -1.59 19.23 -11.93
C LYS A 136 -1.07 18.37 -10.79
N ALA A 137 -1.17 18.91 -9.58
CA ALA A 137 -0.81 18.20 -8.35
C ALA A 137 -1.59 16.89 -8.20
N ARG A 138 -1.03 15.94 -7.45
CA ARG A 138 -1.63 14.61 -7.28
C ARG A 138 -1.36 13.94 -5.95
N VAL A 139 -2.31 13.11 -5.54
CA VAL A 139 -2.17 12.13 -4.47
C VAL A 139 -2.17 10.74 -5.08
N ILE A 140 -1.19 9.90 -4.73
CA ILE A 140 -1.07 8.51 -5.18
C ILE A 140 -1.12 7.62 -3.95
N ASN A 141 -2.19 6.85 -3.80
CA ASN A 141 -2.34 5.88 -2.73
C ASN A 141 -1.91 4.49 -3.21
N VAL A 142 -0.88 3.93 -2.56
CA VAL A 142 -0.39 2.59 -2.85
C VAL A 142 -1.20 1.59 -2.03
N ALA A 143 -2.20 0.99 -2.68
CA ALA A 143 -3.02 -0.06 -2.09
C ALA A 143 -2.43 -1.46 -2.33
N SER A 144 -3.20 -2.41 -2.86
CA SER A 144 -2.76 -3.77 -3.18
C SER A 144 -3.85 -4.49 -3.99
N TRP A 145 -3.53 -5.57 -4.69
CA TRP A 145 -4.53 -6.50 -5.19
C TRP A 145 -5.33 -7.16 -4.06
N ALA A 146 -4.77 -7.23 -2.85
CA ALA A 146 -5.44 -7.70 -1.63
C ALA A 146 -6.66 -6.84 -1.24
N SER A 147 -6.84 -5.66 -1.86
CA SER A 147 -8.03 -4.83 -1.70
C SER A 147 -9.29 -5.42 -2.34
N VAL A 148 -9.14 -6.34 -3.29
CA VAL A 148 -10.26 -6.92 -4.06
C VAL A 148 -10.40 -8.42 -3.90
N MET A 149 -9.35 -9.10 -3.42
CA MET A 149 -9.37 -10.53 -3.13
C MET A 149 -8.70 -10.78 -1.79
N ALA A 150 -9.50 -11.18 -0.80
CA ALA A 150 -9.01 -11.45 0.54
C ALA A 150 -8.22 -12.77 0.60
N SER A 151 -7.23 -12.80 1.48
CA SER A 151 -6.42 -13.98 1.77
C SER A 151 -6.59 -14.37 3.25
N PRO A 152 -6.51 -15.66 3.60
CA PRO A 152 -6.54 -16.11 5.00
C PRO A 152 -5.42 -15.46 5.83
N PHE A 153 -5.63 -15.36 7.12
CA PHE A 153 -4.70 -14.89 8.15
C PHE A 153 -4.24 -13.44 8.07
N ILE A 154 -4.50 -12.73 6.96
CA ILE A 154 -4.19 -11.31 6.79
C ILE A 154 -5.48 -10.47 6.61
N GLY A 155 -6.57 -10.86 7.24
CA GLY A 155 -7.90 -10.24 7.07
C GLY A 155 -7.89 -8.73 7.33
N PHE A 156 -7.20 -8.28 8.38
CA PHE A 156 -7.11 -6.84 8.69
C PHE A 156 -6.27 -6.05 7.69
N TYR A 157 -5.22 -6.65 7.13
CA TYR A 157 -4.50 -6.03 6.01
C TYR A 157 -5.42 -5.89 4.79
N ASN A 158 -6.15 -6.95 4.42
CA ASN A 158 -7.12 -6.90 3.33
C ASN A 158 -8.16 -5.80 3.56
N ALA A 159 -8.72 -5.71 4.77
CA ALA A 159 -9.70 -4.70 5.15
C ALA A 159 -9.15 -3.27 5.01
N THR A 160 -7.90 -3.02 5.47
CA THR A 160 -7.30 -1.69 5.34
C THR A 160 -7.04 -1.31 3.88
N LYS A 161 -6.60 -2.25 3.03
CA LYS A 161 -6.37 -1.98 1.60
C LYS A 161 -7.67 -1.83 0.81
N ALA A 162 -8.74 -2.54 1.18
CA ALA A 162 -10.08 -2.33 0.65
C ALA A 162 -10.64 -0.97 1.08
N GLY A 163 -10.52 -0.61 2.36
CA GLY A 163 -10.90 0.71 2.87
C GLY A 163 -10.15 1.85 2.18
N LEU A 164 -8.82 1.72 2.00
CA LEU A 164 -8.02 2.71 1.27
C LEU A 164 -8.47 2.83 -0.20
N THR A 165 -8.92 1.74 -0.82
CA THR A 165 -9.46 1.78 -2.20
C THR A 165 -10.73 2.61 -2.25
N GLY A 166 -11.70 2.37 -1.36
CA GLY A 166 -12.94 3.15 -1.29
C GLY A 166 -12.69 4.62 -0.93
N LEU A 167 -11.81 4.87 0.04
CA LEU A 167 -11.39 6.23 0.40
C LEU A 167 -10.75 6.96 -0.78
N THR A 168 -9.89 6.29 -1.55
CA THR A 168 -9.24 6.89 -2.73
C THR A 168 -10.26 7.25 -3.80
N GLU A 169 -11.34 6.47 -3.94
CA GLU A 169 -12.42 6.77 -4.87
C GLU A 169 -13.21 8.01 -4.43
N SER A 170 -13.51 8.17 -3.14
CA SER A 170 -14.12 9.40 -2.61
C SER A 170 -13.21 10.61 -2.83
N MET A 171 -11.92 10.47 -2.49
CA MET A 171 -10.91 11.53 -2.71
C MET A 171 -10.81 11.94 -4.19
N TYR A 172 -11.04 11.04 -5.14
CA TYR A 172 -11.02 11.37 -6.57
C TYR A 172 -12.07 12.44 -6.91
N TYR A 173 -13.25 12.36 -6.31
CA TYR A 173 -14.29 13.38 -6.51
C TYR A 173 -13.96 14.67 -5.75
N ASP A 174 -13.66 14.56 -4.46
CA ASP A 174 -13.45 15.73 -3.59
C ASP A 174 -12.22 16.55 -3.98
N LEU A 175 -11.07 15.92 -4.20
CA LEU A 175 -9.85 16.60 -4.61
C LEU A 175 -9.88 17.03 -6.08
N GLY A 176 -10.69 16.35 -6.91
CA GLY A 176 -10.97 16.74 -8.28
C GLY A 176 -11.56 18.15 -8.38
N LEU A 177 -12.40 18.57 -7.43
CA LEU A 177 -12.93 19.93 -7.33
C LEU A 177 -11.82 20.99 -7.14
N LEU A 178 -10.68 20.56 -6.59
CA LEU A 178 -9.50 21.41 -6.37
C LEU A 178 -8.46 21.29 -7.50
N GLY A 179 -8.78 20.57 -8.56
CA GLY A 179 -7.86 20.29 -9.67
C GLY A 179 -6.69 19.36 -9.28
N ILE A 180 -6.82 18.60 -8.20
CA ILE A 180 -5.81 17.65 -7.72
C ILE A 180 -6.18 16.24 -8.21
N HIS A 181 -5.28 15.59 -8.93
CA HIS A 181 -5.48 14.21 -9.36
C HIS A 181 -5.37 13.25 -8.18
N THR A 182 -6.26 12.28 -8.10
CA THR A 182 -6.16 11.17 -7.14
C THR A 182 -5.98 9.86 -7.89
N VAL A 183 -4.98 9.08 -7.47
CA VAL A 183 -4.57 7.85 -8.15
C VAL A 183 -4.49 6.69 -7.17
N LEU A 184 -5.11 5.57 -7.53
CA LEU A 184 -4.99 4.29 -6.87
C LEU A 184 -3.96 3.42 -7.59
N ALA A 185 -2.86 3.10 -6.93
CA ALA A 185 -1.83 2.21 -7.44
C ALA A 185 -1.88 0.87 -6.70
N ASN A 186 -2.16 -0.22 -7.43
CA ASN A 186 -2.25 -1.56 -6.90
C ASN A 186 -1.05 -2.41 -7.36
N PRO A 187 0.01 -2.53 -6.56
CA PRO A 187 1.03 -3.54 -6.79
C PRO A 187 0.45 -4.94 -6.55
N GLY A 188 1.01 -5.91 -7.25
CA GLY A 188 0.86 -7.32 -6.94
C GLY A 188 1.83 -7.78 -5.86
N VAL A 189 2.05 -9.09 -5.78
CA VAL A 189 3.09 -9.62 -4.90
C VAL A 189 4.43 -9.03 -5.32
N THR A 190 5.07 -8.34 -4.38
CA THR A 190 6.34 -7.63 -4.62
C THR A 190 7.37 -8.12 -3.62
N LYS A 191 8.56 -8.43 -4.10
CA LYS A 191 9.68 -8.87 -3.27
C LYS A 191 10.16 -7.70 -2.39
N THR A 192 9.56 -7.55 -1.21
CA THR A 192 9.85 -6.46 -0.27
C THR A 192 10.02 -7.00 1.15
N PRO A 193 10.72 -6.25 2.03
CA PRO A 193 10.76 -6.59 3.45
C PRO A 193 9.35 -6.71 4.10
N LEU A 194 8.36 -5.99 3.61
CA LEU A 194 6.97 -6.13 4.08
C LEU A 194 6.44 -7.54 3.83
N HIS A 195 6.65 -8.08 2.62
CA HIS A 195 6.17 -9.44 2.28
C HIS A 195 6.86 -10.49 3.15
N ALA A 196 8.19 -10.44 3.27
CA ALA A 196 8.96 -11.34 4.11
C ALA A 196 8.54 -11.26 5.61
N LYS A 197 8.31 -10.04 6.13
CA LYS A 197 7.83 -9.85 7.50
C LYS A 197 6.41 -10.40 7.70
N THR A 198 5.52 -10.22 6.72
CA THR A 198 4.14 -10.70 6.82
C THR A 198 4.09 -12.22 6.84
N THR A 199 4.87 -12.90 6.00
CA THR A 199 4.95 -14.37 5.98
C THR A 199 5.69 -14.93 7.19
N GLY A 200 6.80 -14.31 7.60
CA GLY A 200 7.53 -14.69 8.82
C GLY A 200 6.70 -14.52 10.10
N ALA A 201 5.87 -13.49 10.20
CA ALA A 201 4.97 -13.27 11.32
C ALA A 201 3.92 -14.38 11.51
N ALA A 202 3.70 -15.24 10.51
CA ALA A 202 2.81 -16.39 10.65
C ALA A 202 3.30 -17.37 11.73
N LEU A 203 4.61 -17.62 11.79
CA LEU A 203 5.19 -18.49 12.83
C LEU A 203 5.17 -17.82 14.21
N GLU A 204 5.39 -16.51 14.27
CA GLU A 204 5.26 -15.73 15.51
C GLU A 204 3.80 -15.76 16.01
N SER A 205 2.82 -15.63 15.11
CA SER A 205 1.41 -15.70 15.48
C SER A 205 1.02 -17.08 16.01
N LEU A 206 1.63 -18.16 15.51
CA LEU A 206 1.43 -19.51 16.02
C LEU A 206 1.85 -19.62 17.49
N ALA A 207 2.94 -18.97 17.90
CA ALA A 207 3.38 -18.96 19.30
C ALA A 207 2.39 -18.25 20.23
N ALA A 208 1.65 -17.25 19.73
CA ALA A 208 0.63 -16.52 20.50
C ALA A 208 -0.68 -17.30 20.67
N ILE A 209 -0.92 -18.37 19.91
CA ILE A 209 -2.13 -19.22 20.03
C ILE A 209 -2.04 -20.10 21.29
N PRO A 210 -3.12 -20.22 22.08
CA PRO A 210 -3.16 -21.15 23.22
C PRO A 210 -2.78 -22.59 22.82
N ALA A 211 -2.04 -23.29 23.68
CA ALA A 211 -1.46 -24.60 23.37
C ALA A 211 -2.50 -25.62 22.86
N GLY A 212 -3.70 -25.63 23.43
CA GLY A 212 -4.79 -26.58 23.03
C GLY A 212 -5.34 -26.30 21.62
N GLU A 213 -5.21 -25.09 21.10
CA GLU A 213 -5.71 -24.72 19.77
C GLU A 213 -4.60 -24.65 18.71
N ARG A 214 -3.34 -24.62 19.14
CA ARG A 214 -2.17 -24.39 18.26
C ARG A 214 -2.07 -25.41 17.15
N GLU A 215 -2.32 -26.68 17.44
CA GLU A 215 -2.22 -27.78 16.46
C GLU A 215 -3.25 -27.66 15.33
N ARG A 216 -4.40 -27.03 15.58
CA ARG A 216 -5.42 -26.74 14.56
C ARG A 216 -4.90 -25.77 13.49
N TYR A 217 -4.13 -24.76 13.89
CA TYR A 217 -3.65 -23.70 13.00
C TYR A 217 -2.25 -23.95 12.43
N ARG A 218 -1.44 -24.79 13.08
CA ARG A 218 -0.05 -25.06 12.73
C ARG A 218 0.15 -25.35 11.24
N PRO A 219 -0.52 -26.35 10.61
CA PRO A 219 -0.25 -26.70 9.23
C PRO A 219 -0.53 -25.55 8.25
N TYR A 220 -1.51 -24.71 8.56
CA TYR A 220 -1.88 -23.60 7.71
C TYR A 220 -0.92 -22.41 7.83
N LEU A 221 -0.48 -22.08 9.04
CA LEU A 221 0.45 -20.99 9.29
C LEU A 221 1.86 -21.32 8.82
N GLU A 222 2.29 -22.59 9.00
CA GLU A 222 3.56 -23.07 8.43
C GLU A 222 3.53 -23.03 6.90
N HIS A 223 2.44 -23.46 6.27
CA HIS A 223 2.29 -23.35 4.82
C HIS A 223 2.30 -21.88 4.37
N PHE A 224 1.59 -20.99 5.06
CA PHE A 224 1.58 -19.57 4.77
C PHE A 224 2.99 -18.96 4.87
N ALA A 225 3.78 -19.34 5.86
CA ALA A 225 5.17 -18.91 6.00
C ALA A 225 6.03 -19.30 4.79
N THR A 226 5.86 -20.55 4.27
CA THR A 226 6.62 -21.01 3.08
C THR A 226 6.26 -20.29 1.80
N MET A 227 5.08 -19.64 1.72
CA MET A 227 4.69 -18.86 0.54
C MET A 227 5.60 -17.65 0.31
N GLY A 228 6.20 -17.12 1.38
CA GLY A 228 7.22 -16.05 1.29
C GLY A 228 8.48 -16.52 0.57
N ASP A 229 8.97 -17.70 0.91
CA ASP A 229 10.20 -18.28 0.34
C ASP A 229 10.01 -18.70 -1.13
N ARG A 230 8.81 -19.19 -1.47
CA ARG A 230 8.47 -19.57 -2.86
C ARG A 230 8.33 -18.37 -3.79
N SER A 231 8.32 -17.16 -3.26
CA SER A 231 8.22 -15.94 -4.06
C SER A 231 9.34 -15.84 -5.08
N ASP A 232 10.52 -16.38 -4.83
CA ASP A 232 11.67 -16.35 -5.75
C ASP A 232 11.47 -17.21 -7.01
N SER A 233 10.60 -18.22 -6.97
CA SER A 233 10.29 -19.10 -8.10
C SER A 233 9.16 -18.61 -9.01
N VAL A 234 8.42 -17.58 -8.59
CA VAL A 234 7.27 -17.07 -9.36
C VAL A 234 7.72 -15.94 -10.29
N LYS A 235 7.84 -16.24 -11.58
CA LYS A 235 8.24 -15.29 -12.64
C LYS A 235 7.35 -14.06 -12.79
N MET A 236 6.22 -13.98 -12.08
CA MET A 236 5.26 -12.87 -12.14
C MET A 236 5.45 -11.82 -11.04
N LEU A 237 6.45 -11.99 -10.17
CA LEU A 237 6.70 -11.04 -9.08
C LEU A 237 7.21 -9.70 -9.60
N LEU A 238 6.68 -8.65 -9.00
CA LEU A 238 7.15 -7.30 -9.24
C LEU A 238 8.37 -7.03 -8.35
N THR A 239 9.46 -6.50 -8.93
CA THR A 239 10.55 -5.99 -8.10
C THR A 239 10.22 -4.58 -7.58
N PRO A 240 10.82 -4.14 -6.46
CA PRO A 240 10.66 -2.76 -5.99
C PRO A 240 10.97 -1.72 -7.07
N GLU A 241 12.02 -1.94 -7.86
CA GLU A 241 12.47 -1.05 -8.93
C GLU A 241 11.46 -0.98 -10.08
N GLN A 242 10.86 -2.12 -10.44
CA GLN A 242 9.80 -2.17 -11.45
C GLN A 242 8.53 -1.44 -10.97
N ALA A 243 8.18 -1.58 -9.69
CA ALA A 243 7.07 -0.84 -9.09
C ALA A 243 7.37 0.66 -9.07
N ALA A 244 8.57 1.04 -8.65
CA ALA A 244 9.04 2.41 -8.62
C ALA A 244 9.04 3.09 -9.99
N ALA A 245 9.51 2.40 -11.02
CA ALA A 245 9.48 2.91 -12.40
C ALA A 245 8.04 3.23 -12.86
N LYS A 246 7.07 2.38 -12.48
CA LYS A 246 5.65 2.62 -12.79
C LYS A 246 5.05 3.75 -11.95
N LEU A 247 5.41 3.85 -10.67
CA LEU A 247 4.98 4.98 -9.82
C LEU A 247 5.56 6.30 -10.33
N ALA A 248 6.84 6.33 -10.72
CA ALA A 248 7.45 7.51 -11.33
C ALA A 248 6.75 7.90 -12.64
N ALA A 249 6.41 6.93 -13.51
CA ALA A 249 5.63 7.21 -14.72
C ALA A 249 4.23 7.76 -14.41
N ILE A 250 3.59 7.35 -13.29
CA ILE A 250 2.32 7.93 -12.83
C ILE A 250 2.54 9.37 -12.35
N VAL A 251 3.66 9.65 -11.64
CA VAL A 251 4.04 10.99 -11.23
C VAL A 251 4.25 11.90 -12.45
N GLU A 252 4.84 11.39 -13.52
CA GLU A 252 5.14 12.13 -14.75
C GLU A 252 3.92 12.30 -15.67
N ALA A 253 2.90 11.44 -15.53
CA ALA A 253 1.74 11.45 -16.41
C ALA A 253 0.95 12.76 -16.31
N ARG A 254 0.80 13.50 -17.39
CA ARG A 254 0.05 14.76 -17.42
C ARG A 254 -1.41 14.61 -17.03
N LYS A 255 -2.05 13.51 -17.45
CA LYS A 255 -3.43 13.14 -17.10
C LYS A 255 -3.42 11.68 -16.61
N PRO A 256 -3.05 11.42 -15.34
CA PRO A 256 -3.03 10.06 -14.83
C PRO A 256 -4.44 9.46 -14.81
N ARG A 257 -4.53 8.16 -15.08
CA ARG A 257 -5.77 7.42 -14.86
C ARG A 257 -6.02 7.29 -13.35
N TYR A 258 -7.27 7.14 -12.96
CA TYR A 258 -7.64 6.90 -11.57
C TYR A 258 -6.96 5.64 -10.98
N LYS A 259 -6.87 4.54 -11.75
CA LYS A 259 -6.39 3.25 -11.24
C LYS A 259 -5.33 2.63 -12.12
N TYR A 260 -4.27 2.12 -11.45
CA TYR A 260 -3.19 1.36 -12.06
C TYR A 260 -2.98 0.04 -11.31
N ASN A 261 -3.10 -1.10 -11.99
CA ASN A 261 -2.63 -2.39 -11.51
C ASN A 261 -1.19 -2.58 -12.00
N LEU A 262 -0.22 -2.57 -11.08
CA LEU A 262 1.20 -2.41 -11.42
C LEU A 262 1.87 -3.69 -11.94
N SER A 263 1.25 -4.86 -11.77
CA SER A 263 1.82 -6.16 -12.15
C SER A 263 0.81 -7.01 -12.92
N PRO A 264 1.26 -8.07 -13.62
CA PRO A 264 0.38 -8.98 -14.34
C PRO A 264 -0.62 -9.70 -13.41
N ASP A 265 -0.20 -10.16 -12.23
CA ASP A 265 -1.05 -10.78 -11.22
C ASP A 265 -2.12 -9.79 -10.70
N ALA A 266 -1.74 -8.55 -10.36
CA ALA A 266 -2.70 -7.52 -9.97
C ALA A 266 -3.70 -7.19 -11.09
N LYS A 267 -3.28 -7.23 -12.36
CA LYS A 267 -4.18 -7.06 -13.50
C LYS A 267 -5.14 -8.25 -13.64
N LEU A 268 -4.63 -9.48 -13.57
CA LEU A 268 -5.43 -10.70 -13.66
C LEU A 268 -6.48 -10.74 -12.54
N ILE A 269 -6.06 -10.57 -11.29
CA ILE A 269 -6.96 -10.59 -10.13
C ILE A 269 -7.95 -9.42 -10.19
N GLY A 270 -7.47 -8.20 -10.39
CA GLY A 270 -8.29 -7.00 -10.34
C GLY A 270 -9.27 -6.82 -11.51
N HIS A 271 -9.02 -7.43 -12.68
CA HIS A 271 -9.89 -7.29 -13.85
C HIS A 271 -10.63 -8.56 -14.25
N VAL A 272 -10.05 -9.73 -14.00
CA VAL A 272 -10.63 -11.00 -14.45
C VAL A 272 -11.25 -11.76 -13.29
N VAL A 273 -10.41 -12.16 -12.31
CA VAL A 273 -10.85 -13.05 -11.23
C VAL A 273 -12.01 -12.45 -10.43
N THR A 274 -11.90 -11.17 -10.04
CA THR A 274 -12.92 -10.55 -9.18
C THR A 274 -14.19 -10.15 -9.90
N ARG A 275 -14.16 -9.99 -11.22
CA ARG A 275 -15.33 -9.60 -12.02
C ARG A 275 -16.08 -10.78 -12.62
N LEU A 276 -15.34 -11.84 -13.03
CA LEU A 276 -15.90 -12.96 -13.77
C LEU A 276 -16.21 -14.18 -12.88
N LEU A 277 -15.46 -14.34 -11.76
CA LEU A 277 -15.66 -15.48 -10.89
C LEU A 277 -16.57 -15.14 -9.70
N PRO A 278 -17.64 -15.92 -9.47
CA PRO A 278 -18.47 -15.79 -8.29
C PRO A 278 -17.64 -16.10 -7.03
N PHE A 279 -18.13 -15.62 -5.87
CA PHE A 279 -17.41 -15.79 -4.59
C PHE A 279 -17.01 -17.25 -4.33
N ARG A 280 -17.90 -18.22 -4.56
CA ARG A 280 -17.62 -19.65 -4.34
C ARG A 280 -16.41 -20.15 -5.14
N ALA A 281 -16.29 -19.75 -6.41
CA ALA A 281 -15.15 -20.13 -7.26
C ALA A 281 -13.85 -19.50 -6.74
N ARG A 282 -13.88 -18.22 -6.34
CA ARG A 282 -12.73 -17.53 -5.73
C ARG A 282 -12.33 -18.15 -4.39
N ALA A 283 -13.32 -18.50 -3.56
CA ALA A 283 -13.10 -19.16 -2.28
C ALA A 283 -12.46 -20.54 -2.47
N ALA A 284 -12.94 -21.35 -3.44
CA ALA A 284 -12.34 -22.65 -3.76
C ALA A 284 -10.89 -22.50 -4.26
N MET A 285 -10.61 -21.50 -5.07
CA MET A 285 -9.23 -21.20 -5.53
C MET A 285 -8.33 -20.80 -4.36
N THR A 286 -8.79 -19.93 -3.47
CA THR A 286 -8.07 -19.52 -2.26
C THR A 286 -7.84 -20.70 -1.33
N HIS A 287 -8.88 -21.52 -1.09
CA HIS A 287 -8.81 -22.73 -0.27
C HIS A 287 -7.72 -23.68 -0.77
N ARG A 288 -7.68 -23.92 -2.09
CA ARG A 288 -6.65 -24.77 -2.71
C ARG A 288 -5.25 -24.14 -2.62
N MET A 289 -5.12 -22.85 -2.85
CA MET A 289 -3.85 -22.13 -2.80
C MET A 289 -3.21 -22.16 -1.40
N TYR A 290 -4.03 -21.99 -0.36
CA TYR A 290 -3.60 -21.97 1.04
C TYR A 290 -3.69 -23.34 1.71
N GLN A 291 -4.01 -24.41 0.97
CA GLN A 291 -4.14 -25.80 1.45
C GLN A 291 -5.04 -25.92 2.70
N LEU A 292 -6.15 -25.19 2.70
CA LEU A 292 -7.13 -25.23 3.79
C LEU A 292 -7.90 -26.55 3.71
N ASN A 293 -7.40 -27.61 4.36
CA ASN A 293 -7.90 -28.98 4.21
C ASN A 293 -9.22 -29.28 4.92
N GLN A 294 -9.74 -28.35 5.73
CA GLN A 294 -11.04 -28.48 6.36
C GLN A 294 -12.14 -27.99 5.40
N PRO A 295 -13.23 -28.75 5.21
CA PRO A 295 -14.35 -28.29 4.41
C PRO A 295 -14.95 -27.03 5.04
N MET A 296 -15.08 -25.96 4.26
CA MET A 296 -15.87 -24.81 4.70
C MET A 296 -17.35 -25.24 4.82
N PRO A 297 -18.04 -24.93 5.92
CA PRO A 297 -19.40 -25.43 6.18
C PRO A 297 -20.40 -25.22 5.04
N ASP A 298 -20.23 -24.15 4.25
CA ASP A 298 -21.16 -23.78 3.18
C ASP A 298 -20.62 -23.92 1.75
N LEU A 299 -19.43 -24.49 1.56
CA LEU A 299 -18.90 -24.84 0.23
C LEU A 299 -19.37 -26.20 -0.28
N ALA A 300 -20.09 -26.97 0.53
CA ALA A 300 -20.88 -28.08 0.02
C ALA A 300 -21.88 -27.48 -0.99
N LEU A 301 -21.63 -27.78 -2.26
CA LEU A 301 -22.51 -27.39 -3.36
C LEU A 301 -23.92 -27.81 -3.02
N ALA A 302 -24.78 -26.87 -2.62
CA ALA A 302 -26.21 -27.11 -2.75
C ALA A 302 -26.46 -27.49 -4.22
N PRO A 303 -27.14 -28.61 -4.51
CA PRO A 303 -27.45 -28.94 -5.87
C PRO A 303 -28.16 -27.73 -6.50
N ALA A 304 -27.75 -27.38 -7.72
CA ALA A 304 -28.40 -26.37 -8.49
C ALA A 304 -29.89 -26.75 -8.58
N THR A 305 -30.71 -26.21 -7.69
CA THR A 305 -32.15 -26.24 -7.87
C THR A 305 -32.42 -25.33 -9.04
N ALA A 306 -32.76 -25.98 -10.17
CA ALA A 306 -33.32 -25.33 -11.32
C ALA A 306 -34.49 -24.44 -10.91
N ALA A 307 -34.43 -23.17 -11.29
CA ALA A 307 -35.55 -22.27 -11.46
C ALA A 307 -35.33 -21.47 -12.74
#